data_762c97fa25057e529ed4bdc583204563
#
_entry.id   762c97fa25057e529ed4bdc583204563
#
_cell.length_a   1.000
_cell.length_b   1.000
_cell.length_c   1.000
_cell.angle_alpha   90.00
_cell.angle_beta   90.00
_cell.angle_gamma   90.00
#
_symmetry.space_group_name_H-M   'P 1'
#
loop_
_entity.id
_entity.type
_entity.pdbx_description
1 polymer ?
#
loop_
_entity_poly.entity_id
_entity_poly.type
_entity_poly.pdbx_seq_one_letter_code
_entity_poly.pdbx_strand_id
1 'polypeptide(L)'
;MRTNTPIVKHLILIGGGHSHLAVLKHLGMKPVQGLAVTLISRDIHTPYSGSLPGLIAGTYKHDDIHIDLRPLAQFAGARIIQEEITKIDLINKRITLPSRPPLDFDILSLNIGSEPDAQLIPGALLYATGIKPISEFILQWHKIFDTIVSSLSNQDTEYTLAIVGGGPASVELAFSAQVSIHNQLGISLTDQSKLKIQIISADDDILKSHNQAVRNFTRSELKRRGIEIRLGSLVTEFKENTVICENGDSYYADAIVFATGARIPSWPAESGLTIASDGFIEVNLSLIHI
;
A
#
# COMPACT_ATOMS: atom_id res chain seq x y z
N MET A 1 -15.94 34.47 1.27
CA MET A 1 -15.28 35.77 1.00
C MET A 1 -13.80 35.52 0.82
N ARG A 2 -13.22 35.79 -0.36
CA ARG A 2 -11.76 35.76 -0.53
C ARG A 2 -11.21 36.98 0.22
N THR A 3 -10.46 36.77 1.29
CA THR A 3 -9.78 37.85 1.98
C THR A 3 -8.69 38.42 1.08
N ASN A 4 -8.65 39.72 0.88
CA ASN A 4 -7.62 40.44 0.11
C ASN A 4 -6.25 40.47 0.85
N THR A 5 -5.96 39.49 1.67
CA THR A 5 -4.69 39.38 2.39
C THR A 5 -3.62 38.90 1.43
N PRO A 6 -2.48 39.61 1.27
CA PRO A 6 -1.40 39.15 0.41
C PRO A 6 -0.88 37.77 0.90
N ILE A 7 -0.51 36.92 -0.04
CA ILE A 7 0.14 35.65 0.26
C ILE A 7 1.53 35.93 0.82
N VAL A 8 1.80 35.40 2.00
CA VAL A 8 3.09 35.56 2.70
C VAL A 8 3.87 34.26 2.72
N LYS A 9 3.17 33.12 2.77
CA LYS A 9 3.77 31.77 2.83
C LYS A 9 3.06 30.81 1.90
N HIS A 10 3.83 29.89 1.29
CA HIS A 10 3.32 28.82 0.45
C HIS A 10 3.61 27.46 1.10
N LEU A 11 2.57 26.74 1.50
CA LEU A 11 2.62 25.36 1.95
C LEU A 11 2.33 24.44 0.77
N ILE A 12 3.27 23.54 0.48
CA ILE A 12 3.03 22.47 -0.49
C ILE A 12 2.93 21.12 0.24
N LEU A 13 1.84 20.41 -0.04
CA LEU A 13 1.56 19.06 0.45
C LEU A 13 1.78 18.08 -0.71
N ILE A 14 2.73 17.17 -0.59
CA ILE A 14 3.03 16.15 -1.62
C ILE A 14 2.49 14.80 -1.18
N GLY A 15 1.59 14.25 -1.99
CA GLY A 15 0.87 13.01 -1.73
C GLY A 15 -0.47 13.21 -1.04
N GLY A 16 -1.46 12.40 -1.46
CA GLY A 16 -2.84 12.41 -0.94
C GLY A 16 -3.05 11.51 0.30
N GLY A 17 -1.99 11.23 1.07
CA GLY A 17 -2.10 10.35 2.24
C GLY A 17 -2.90 10.96 3.39
N HIS A 18 -3.28 10.13 4.37
CA HIS A 18 -4.23 10.48 5.44
C HIS A 18 -3.80 11.66 6.32
N SER A 19 -2.48 11.85 6.55
CA SER A 19 -2.00 13.00 7.30
C SER A 19 -2.35 14.31 6.60
N HIS A 20 -2.24 14.35 5.26
CA HIS A 20 -2.62 15.53 4.49
C HIS A 20 -4.13 15.75 4.43
N LEU A 21 -4.94 14.69 4.50
CA LEU A 21 -6.41 14.84 4.66
C LEU A 21 -6.74 15.58 5.96
N ALA A 22 -6.05 15.22 7.06
CA ALA A 22 -6.23 15.89 8.36
C ALA A 22 -5.78 17.36 8.30
N VAL A 23 -4.66 17.64 7.61
CA VAL A 23 -4.17 19.02 7.41
C VAL A 23 -5.17 19.85 6.60
N LEU A 24 -5.65 19.34 5.48
CA LEU A 24 -6.63 20.03 4.63
C LEU A 24 -7.94 20.28 5.41
N LYS A 25 -8.44 19.27 6.13
CA LYS A 25 -9.63 19.44 6.99
C LYS A 25 -9.40 20.53 8.04
N HIS A 26 -8.26 20.53 8.72
CA HIS A 26 -7.93 21.53 9.71
C HIS A 26 -7.88 22.94 9.11
N LEU A 27 -7.20 23.12 7.98
CA LEU A 27 -7.10 24.43 7.30
C LEU A 27 -8.45 24.91 6.75
N GLY A 28 -9.34 24.00 6.32
CA GLY A 28 -10.71 24.35 5.94
C GLY A 28 -11.54 24.84 7.11
N MET A 29 -11.37 24.23 8.30
CA MET A 29 -12.06 24.65 9.53
C MET A 29 -11.46 25.91 10.16
N LYS A 30 -10.14 26.09 10.06
CA LYS A 30 -9.38 27.20 10.66
C LYS A 30 -8.40 27.76 9.62
N PRO A 31 -8.88 28.57 8.67
CA PRO A 31 -8.03 29.16 7.64
C PRO A 31 -6.94 30.04 8.23
N VAL A 32 -5.71 29.91 7.72
CA VAL A 32 -4.57 30.75 8.08
C VAL A 32 -4.43 31.87 7.08
N GLN A 33 -4.51 33.12 7.55
CA GLN A 33 -4.39 34.28 6.68
C GLN A 33 -2.98 34.38 6.09
N GLY A 34 -2.89 34.71 4.80
CA GLY A 34 -1.63 34.82 4.08
C GLY A 34 -0.97 33.48 3.72
N LEU A 35 -1.61 32.34 4.02
CA LEU A 35 -1.12 31.02 3.63
C LEU A 35 -1.76 30.58 2.32
N ALA A 36 -0.95 30.38 1.28
CA ALA A 36 -1.35 29.63 0.11
C ALA A 36 -1.08 28.13 0.32
N VAL A 37 -2.00 27.26 -0.07
CA VAL A 37 -1.85 25.81 0.04
C VAL A 37 -1.99 25.16 -1.32
N THR A 38 -1.04 24.29 -1.65
CA THR A 38 -1.12 23.46 -2.86
C THR A 38 -0.96 22.00 -2.47
N LEU A 39 -1.91 21.16 -2.86
CA LEU A 39 -1.81 19.69 -2.79
C LEU A 39 -1.36 19.17 -4.15
N ILE A 40 -0.29 18.39 -4.16
CA ILE A 40 0.20 17.68 -5.35
C ILE A 40 0.04 16.19 -5.08
N SER A 41 -0.72 15.50 -5.92
CA SER A 41 -0.95 14.06 -5.76
C SER A 41 -1.08 13.38 -7.12
N ARG A 42 -0.48 12.21 -7.28
CA ARG A 42 -0.66 11.36 -8.46
C ARG A 42 -2.13 10.96 -8.62
N ASP A 43 -2.75 10.53 -7.55
CA ASP A 43 -4.13 10.07 -7.51
C ASP A 43 -5.03 11.13 -6.85
N ILE A 44 -6.15 11.44 -7.50
CA ILE A 44 -7.19 12.35 -6.98
C ILE A 44 -8.12 11.61 -6.00
N HIS A 45 -8.33 10.31 -6.24
CA HIS A 45 -9.04 9.43 -5.32
C HIS A 45 -8.01 8.60 -4.58
N THR A 46 -7.81 8.90 -3.31
CA THR A 46 -6.82 8.19 -2.48
C THR A 46 -7.48 7.04 -1.72
N PRO A 47 -7.00 5.80 -1.89
CA PRO A 47 -7.54 4.68 -1.13
C PRO A 47 -7.07 4.69 0.32
N TYR A 48 -7.95 4.29 1.23
CA TYR A 48 -7.57 4.04 2.61
C TYR A 48 -7.03 2.61 2.76
N SER A 49 -5.73 2.48 2.98
CA SER A 49 -5.06 1.18 3.08
C SER A 49 -5.64 0.27 4.17
N GLY A 50 -6.06 0.84 5.31
CA GLY A 50 -6.68 0.09 6.39
C GLY A 50 -8.05 -0.50 6.07
N SER A 51 -8.72 -0.03 5.00
CA SER A 51 -10.00 -0.60 4.54
C SER A 51 -9.83 -1.62 3.40
N LEU A 52 -8.61 -1.83 2.90
CA LEU A 52 -8.34 -2.79 1.83
C LEU A 52 -8.80 -4.22 2.17
N PRO A 53 -8.56 -4.76 3.38
CA PRO A 53 -9.07 -6.09 3.76
C PRO A 53 -10.60 -6.20 3.63
N GLY A 54 -11.32 -5.15 4.02
CA GLY A 54 -12.78 -5.10 3.89
C GLY A 54 -13.26 -5.03 2.44
N LEU A 55 -12.52 -4.33 1.55
CA LEU A 55 -12.80 -4.35 0.11
C LEU A 55 -12.57 -5.75 -0.47
N ILE A 56 -11.44 -6.37 -0.17
CA ILE A 56 -11.11 -7.72 -0.62
C ILE A 56 -12.15 -8.73 -0.14
N ALA A 57 -12.59 -8.64 1.11
CA ALA A 57 -13.63 -9.50 1.68
C ALA A 57 -15.04 -9.25 1.12
N GLY A 58 -15.24 -8.18 0.31
CA GLY A 58 -16.53 -7.78 -0.22
C GLY A 58 -17.44 -7.05 0.77
N THR A 59 -16.91 -6.66 1.94
CA THR A 59 -17.63 -5.88 2.97
C THR A 59 -17.77 -4.42 2.59
N TYR A 60 -16.75 -3.86 1.93
CA TYR A 60 -16.72 -2.49 1.42
C TYR A 60 -16.78 -2.48 -0.10
N LYS A 61 -17.42 -1.45 -0.65
CA LYS A 61 -17.38 -1.13 -2.09
C LYS A 61 -16.17 -0.25 -2.38
N HIS A 62 -15.83 -0.11 -3.66
CA HIS A 62 -14.74 0.74 -4.11
C HIS A 62 -14.84 2.17 -3.55
N ASP A 63 -16.01 2.77 -3.62
CA ASP A 63 -16.21 4.17 -3.18
C ASP A 63 -16.15 4.33 -1.66
N ASP A 64 -16.40 3.27 -0.89
CA ASP A 64 -16.33 3.31 0.58
C ASP A 64 -14.90 3.47 1.09
N ILE A 65 -13.91 3.05 0.29
CA ILE A 65 -12.49 3.10 0.68
C ILE A 65 -11.71 4.20 -0.02
N HIS A 66 -12.30 4.92 -0.97
CA HIS A 66 -11.64 5.99 -1.72
C HIS A 66 -12.13 7.37 -1.27
N ILE A 67 -11.21 8.26 -1.01
CA ILE A 67 -11.49 9.64 -0.63
C ILE A 67 -11.17 10.55 -1.83
N ASP A 68 -12.18 11.27 -2.33
CA ASP A 68 -11.98 12.31 -3.33
C ASP A 68 -11.31 13.53 -2.70
N LEU A 69 -10.11 13.85 -3.15
CA LEU A 69 -9.32 14.96 -2.63
C LEU A 69 -9.85 16.34 -3.06
N ARG A 70 -10.64 16.43 -4.13
CA ARG A 70 -11.11 17.71 -4.71
C ARG A 70 -12.02 18.49 -3.78
N PRO A 71 -13.11 17.90 -3.19
CA PRO A 71 -13.96 18.62 -2.25
C PRO A 71 -13.20 19.09 -1.02
N LEU A 72 -12.24 18.26 -0.54
CA LEU A 72 -11.45 18.60 0.64
C LEU A 72 -10.45 19.72 0.36
N ALA A 73 -9.79 19.69 -0.80
CA ALA A 73 -8.92 20.76 -1.25
C ALA A 73 -9.71 22.08 -1.43
N GLN A 74 -10.89 22.01 -2.05
CA GLN A 74 -11.78 23.16 -2.19
C GLN A 74 -12.20 23.74 -0.84
N PHE A 75 -12.57 22.88 0.13
CA PHE A 75 -12.92 23.27 1.48
C PHE A 75 -11.76 23.98 2.20
N ALA A 76 -10.54 23.48 2.01
CA ALA A 76 -9.32 24.09 2.55
C ALA A 76 -8.87 25.37 1.80
N GLY A 77 -9.50 25.73 0.69
CA GLY A 77 -9.01 26.79 -0.20
C GLY A 77 -7.68 26.45 -0.87
N ALA A 78 -7.34 25.16 -0.93
CA ALA A 78 -6.10 24.67 -1.51
C ALA A 78 -6.23 24.46 -3.02
N ARG A 79 -5.17 24.78 -3.76
CA ARG A 79 -4.99 24.36 -5.16
C ARG A 79 -4.65 22.89 -5.19
N ILE A 80 -5.27 22.10 -6.08
CA ILE A 80 -4.90 20.71 -6.33
C ILE A 80 -4.22 20.58 -7.69
N ILE A 81 -3.14 19.79 -7.72
CA ILE A 81 -2.36 19.46 -8.91
C ILE A 81 -2.28 17.93 -8.99
N GLN A 82 -2.83 17.38 -10.07
CA GLN A 82 -2.73 15.93 -10.31
C GLN A 82 -1.47 15.64 -11.12
N GLU A 83 -0.37 15.47 -10.43
CA GLU A 83 0.92 15.08 -11.00
C GLU A 83 1.77 14.35 -9.94
N GLU A 84 2.80 13.69 -10.40
CA GLU A 84 3.87 13.16 -9.57
C GLU A 84 5.07 14.09 -9.64
N ILE A 85 5.73 14.34 -8.51
CA ILE A 85 6.95 15.14 -8.49
C ILE A 85 8.14 14.30 -8.92
N THR A 86 9.11 14.95 -9.55
CA THR A 86 10.34 14.28 -10.01
C THR A 86 11.56 14.67 -9.20
N LYS A 87 11.55 15.88 -8.60
CA LYS A 87 12.70 16.37 -7.83
C LYS A 87 12.29 17.49 -6.88
N ILE A 88 13.00 17.56 -5.75
CA ILE A 88 12.98 18.70 -4.82
C ILE A 88 14.37 19.34 -4.81
N ASP A 89 14.42 20.65 -4.97
CA ASP A 89 15.59 21.48 -4.71
C ASP A 89 15.40 22.11 -3.32
N LEU A 90 16.07 21.55 -2.33
CA LEU A 90 15.98 22.01 -0.94
C LEU A 90 16.64 23.37 -0.72
N ILE A 91 17.70 23.68 -1.48
CA ILE A 91 18.44 24.95 -1.35
C ILE A 91 17.60 26.11 -1.85
N ASN A 92 17.04 25.97 -3.04
CA ASN A 92 16.22 27.00 -3.66
C ASN A 92 14.75 26.89 -3.28
N LYS A 93 14.37 25.91 -2.44
CA LYS A 93 12.98 25.62 -2.01
C LYS A 93 12.02 25.50 -3.19
N ARG A 94 12.34 24.62 -4.13
CA ARG A 94 11.62 24.46 -5.39
C ARG A 94 11.32 23.01 -5.70
N ILE A 95 10.13 22.74 -6.25
CA ILE A 95 9.69 21.43 -6.70
C ILE A 95 9.62 21.40 -8.21
N THR A 96 10.15 20.36 -8.83
CA THR A 96 10.04 20.10 -10.27
C THR A 96 8.91 19.13 -10.55
N LEU A 97 8.11 19.47 -11.54
CA LEU A 97 6.96 18.71 -12.06
C LEU A 97 7.17 18.44 -13.55
N PRO A 98 6.72 17.29 -14.09
CA PRO A 98 6.96 16.91 -15.48
C PRO A 98 6.34 17.86 -16.51
N SER A 99 5.12 18.34 -16.26
CA SER A 99 4.31 19.02 -17.27
C SER A 99 4.12 20.52 -17.03
N ARG A 100 4.80 21.10 -16.02
CA ARG A 100 4.63 22.54 -15.68
C ARG A 100 5.90 23.15 -15.10
N PRO A 101 5.97 24.51 -15.06
CA PRO A 101 7.08 25.20 -14.42
C PRO A 101 7.25 24.78 -12.95
N PRO A 102 8.48 24.79 -12.43
CA PRO A 102 8.75 24.52 -11.03
C PRO A 102 7.94 25.42 -10.09
N LEU A 103 7.62 24.89 -8.91
CA LEU A 103 6.86 25.58 -7.87
C LEU A 103 7.77 25.89 -6.69
N ASP A 104 7.76 27.14 -6.25
CA ASP A 104 8.46 27.56 -5.04
C ASP A 104 7.61 27.28 -3.79
N PHE A 105 8.26 26.93 -2.68
CA PHE A 105 7.61 26.69 -1.40
C PHE A 105 8.35 27.35 -0.24
N ASP A 106 7.61 27.70 0.82
CA ASP A 106 8.18 28.06 2.11
C ASP A 106 8.21 26.86 3.07
N ILE A 107 7.14 26.05 3.00
CA ILE A 107 6.94 24.87 3.83
C ILE A 107 6.57 23.71 2.91
N LEU A 108 7.21 22.57 3.11
CA LEU A 108 6.96 21.33 2.37
C LEU A 108 6.57 20.23 3.33
N SER A 109 5.52 19.49 2.98
CA SER A 109 5.11 18.29 3.71
C SER A 109 4.99 17.11 2.76
N LEU A 110 5.56 15.96 3.15
CA LEU A 110 5.62 14.74 2.35
C LEU A 110 4.73 13.66 2.97
N ASN A 111 3.79 13.14 2.19
CA ASN A 111 2.97 11.97 2.54
C ASN A 111 2.71 11.13 1.28
N ILE A 112 3.80 10.64 0.70
CA ILE A 112 3.87 10.01 -0.62
C ILE A 112 3.58 8.52 -0.61
N GLY A 113 3.41 7.93 0.58
CA GLY A 113 3.26 6.47 0.71
C GLY A 113 4.59 5.73 0.58
N SER A 114 4.51 4.45 0.27
CA SER A 114 5.66 3.55 0.12
C SER A 114 5.40 2.54 -0.99
N GLU A 115 6.49 1.97 -1.51
CA GLU A 115 6.51 0.91 -2.50
C GLU A 115 6.91 -0.42 -1.84
N PRO A 116 6.54 -1.59 -2.39
CA PRO A 116 7.00 -2.87 -1.87
C PRO A 116 8.47 -3.11 -2.23
N ASP A 117 9.27 -3.61 -1.29
CA ASP A 117 10.66 -3.99 -1.56
C ASP A 117 10.80 -5.13 -2.57
N ALA A 118 9.84 -6.04 -2.58
CA ALA A 118 9.86 -7.23 -3.43
C ALA A 118 9.86 -6.93 -4.93
N GLN A 119 9.58 -5.70 -5.37
CA GLN A 119 9.75 -5.31 -6.77
C GLN A 119 11.19 -5.48 -7.27
N LEU A 120 12.17 -5.50 -6.37
CA LEU A 120 13.58 -5.73 -6.70
C LEU A 120 13.93 -7.21 -6.86
N ILE A 121 13.04 -8.13 -6.43
CA ILE A 121 13.26 -9.57 -6.56
C ILE A 121 13.10 -9.96 -8.03
N PRO A 122 14.06 -10.71 -8.62
CA PRO A 122 13.96 -11.21 -9.98
C PRO A 122 12.60 -11.86 -10.26
N GLY A 123 11.97 -11.50 -11.38
CA GLY A 123 10.67 -12.02 -11.78
C GLY A 123 9.45 -11.40 -11.12
N ALA A 124 9.60 -10.53 -10.11
CA ALA A 124 8.45 -9.94 -9.40
C ALA A 124 7.45 -9.22 -10.31
N LEU A 125 7.94 -8.39 -11.22
CA LEU A 125 7.09 -7.63 -12.14
C LEU A 125 6.35 -8.49 -13.19
N LEU A 126 6.83 -9.71 -13.42
CA LEU A 126 6.27 -10.61 -14.44
C LEU A 126 5.31 -11.64 -13.84
N TYR A 127 5.63 -12.14 -12.64
CA TYR A 127 4.98 -13.34 -12.10
C TYR A 127 4.29 -13.10 -10.75
N ALA A 128 4.43 -11.89 -10.16
CA ALA A 128 3.83 -11.61 -8.86
C ALA A 128 3.15 -10.23 -8.83
N THR A 129 2.16 -10.08 -7.96
CA THR A 129 1.40 -8.84 -7.80
C THR A 129 1.71 -8.21 -6.44
N GLY A 130 2.20 -6.97 -6.44
CA GLY A 130 2.45 -6.22 -5.21
C GLY A 130 1.17 -5.65 -4.61
N ILE A 131 1.03 -5.68 -3.27
CA ILE A 131 -0.12 -5.06 -2.58
C ILE A 131 -0.10 -3.52 -2.65
N LYS A 132 0.99 -2.94 -3.08
CA LYS A 132 1.15 -1.49 -3.30
C LYS A 132 1.71 -1.22 -4.71
N PRO A 133 1.34 -0.09 -5.32
CA PRO A 133 0.31 0.88 -4.89
C PRO A 133 -1.09 0.26 -4.83
N ILE A 134 -1.90 0.69 -3.84
CA ILE A 134 -3.20 0.04 -3.59
C ILE A 134 -4.16 0.14 -4.77
N SER A 135 -4.18 1.28 -5.48
CA SER A 135 -5.01 1.48 -6.67
C SER A 135 -4.71 0.44 -7.77
N GLU A 136 -3.43 0.16 -8.02
CA GLU A 136 -3.00 -0.86 -8.98
C GLU A 136 -3.31 -2.27 -8.47
N PHE A 137 -3.06 -2.53 -7.18
CA PHE A 137 -3.37 -3.82 -6.58
C PHE A 137 -4.84 -4.18 -6.71
N ILE A 138 -5.77 -3.24 -6.45
CA ILE A 138 -7.21 -3.49 -6.57
C ILE A 138 -7.57 -3.97 -7.98
N LEU A 139 -7.02 -3.35 -9.03
CA LEU A 139 -7.26 -3.75 -10.41
C LEU A 139 -6.72 -5.16 -10.71
N GLN A 140 -5.53 -5.50 -10.20
CA GLN A 140 -4.94 -6.83 -10.38
C GLN A 140 -5.69 -7.88 -9.53
N TRP A 141 -6.11 -7.51 -8.32
CA TRP A 141 -6.89 -8.39 -7.45
C TRP A 141 -8.19 -8.86 -8.10
N HIS A 142 -8.93 -7.96 -8.76
CA HIS A 142 -10.14 -8.36 -9.47
C HIS A 142 -9.85 -9.43 -10.52
N LYS A 143 -8.76 -9.31 -11.28
CA LYS A 143 -8.36 -10.32 -12.27
C LYS A 143 -7.99 -11.65 -11.61
N ILE A 144 -7.20 -11.59 -10.53
CA ILE A 144 -6.83 -12.79 -9.74
C ILE A 144 -8.10 -13.46 -9.22
N PHE A 145 -9.00 -12.70 -8.61
CA PHE A 145 -10.26 -13.20 -8.06
C PHE A 145 -11.13 -13.88 -9.12
N ASP A 146 -11.34 -13.22 -10.26
CA ASP A 146 -12.13 -13.80 -11.37
C ASP A 146 -11.49 -15.08 -11.90
N THR A 147 -10.16 -15.13 -11.99
CA THR A 147 -9.42 -16.34 -12.41
C THR A 147 -9.60 -17.46 -11.38
N ILE A 148 -9.48 -17.17 -10.09
CA ILE A 148 -9.68 -18.17 -9.02
C ILE A 148 -11.11 -18.72 -9.10
N VAL A 149 -12.11 -17.84 -9.12
CA VAL A 149 -13.52 -18.26 -9.14
C VAL A 149 -13.85 -19.09 -10.38
N SER A 150 -13.36 -18.65 -11.55
CA SER A 150 -13.56 -19.39 -12.80
C SER A 150 -12.92 -20.79 -12.76
N SER A 151 -11.68 -20.89 -12.27
CA SER A 151 -10.95 -22.15 -12.14
C SER A 151 -11.66 -23.11 -11.17
N LEU A 152 -12.06 -22.62 -10.00
CA LEU A 152 -12.65 -23.41 -8.93
C LEU A 152 -14.13 -23.78 -9.19
N SER A 153 -14.78 -23.12 -10.14
CA SER A 153 -16.14 -23.50 -10.59
C SER A 153 -16.15 -24.83 -11.35
N ASN A 154 -15.00 -25.28 -11.85
CA ASN A 154 -14.83 -26.59 -12.44
C ASN A 154 -14.63 -27.64 -11.33
N GLN A 155 -15.24 -28.85 -11.48
CA GLN A 155 -15.37 -29.82 -10.37
C GLN A 155 -14.06 -30.39 -9.84
N ASP A 156 -13.01 -30.49 -10.65
CA ASP A 156 -11.75 -31.18 -10.31
C ASP A 156 -10.52 -30.26 -10.27
N THR A 157 -10.71 -28.94 -10.10
CA THR A 157 -9.59 -27.99 -10.14
C THR A 157 -9.28 -27.49 -8.74
N GLU A 158 -8.01 -27.55 -8.34
CA GLU A 158 -7.46 -26.86 -7.16
C GLU A 158 -6.81 -25.55 -7.61
N TYR A 159 -6.75 -24.56 -6.74
CA TYR A 159 -6.05 -23.30 -6.97
C TYR A 159 -5.22 -22.92 -5.75
N THR A 160 -3.97 -22.56 -5.98
CA THR A 160 -3.06 -22.16 -4.91
C THR A 160 -2.74 -20.67 -5.02
N LEU A 161 -3.07 -19.93 -3.96
CA LEU A 161 -2.70 -18.53 -3.79
C LEU A 161 -1.52 -18.43 -2.81
N ALA A 162 -0.37 -17.97 -3.27
CA ALA A 162 0.75 -17.64 -2.39
C ALA A 162 0.75 -16.16 -2.01
N ILE A 163 0.95 -15.88 -0.72
CA ILE A 163 1.09 -14.53 -0.18
C ILE A 163 2.47 -14.43 0.48
N VAL A 164 3.35 -13.63 -0.11
CA VAL A 164 4.74 -13.47 0.37
C VAL A 164 4.83 -12.31 1.35
N GLY A 165 5.27 -12.62 2.57
CA GLY A 165 5.39 -11.71 3.71
C GLY A 165 4.69 -12.25 4.95
N GLY A 166 5.28 -12.06 6.13
CA GLY A 166 4.74 -12.52 7.43
C GLY A 166 4.06 -11.43 8.25
N GLY A 167 3.87 -10.24 7.67
CA GLY A 167 3.31 -9.07 8.34
C GLY A 167 1.77 -9.04 8.39
N PRO A 168 1.21 -7.99 9.04
CA PRO A 168 -0.25 -7.82 9.17
C PRO A 168 -0.99 -7.85 7.83
N ALA A 169 -0.46 -7.15 6.82
CA ALA A 169 -1.08 -7.07 5.50
C ALA A 169 -1.28 -8.44 4.84
N SER A 170 -0.30 -9.34 4.98
CA SER A 170 -0.37 -10.70 4.42
C SER A 170 -1.43 -11.54 5.12
N VAL A 171 -1.50 -11.45 6.45
CA VAL A 171 -2.49 -12.18 7.25
C VAL A 171 -3.91 -11.68 6.94
N GLU A 172 -4.10 -10.36 6.92
CA GLU A 172 -5.38 -9.75 6.59
C GLU A 172 -5.83 -10.08 5.17
N LEU A 173 -4.90 -10.05 4.20
CA LEU A 173 -5.18 -10.44 2.82
C LEU A 173 -5.59 -11.91 2.73
N ALA A 174 -4.87 -12.81 3.42
CA ALA A 174 -5.18 -14.24 3.40
C ALA A 174 -6.60 -14.53 3.91
N PHE A 175 -6.98 -13.94 5.04
CA PHE A 175 -8.33 -14.08 5.58
C PHE A 175 -9.40 -13.46 4.68
N SER A 176 -9.15 -12.27 4.16
CA SER A 176 -10.10 -11.55 3.32
C SER A 176 -10.32 -12.25 1.97
N ALA A 177 -9.24 -12.73 1.35
CA ALA A 177 -9.29 -13.50 0.12
C ALA A 177 -10.08 -14.80 0.30
N GLN A 178 -9.79 -15.54 1.38
CA GLN A 178 -10.53 -16.76 1.70
C GLN A 178 -12.02 -16.49 1.83
N VAL A 179 -12.40 -15.50 2.65
CA VAL A 179 -13.81 -15.14 2.87
C VAL A 179 -14.51 -14.79 1.56
N SER A 180 -13.89 -13.94 0.75
CA SER A 180 -14.47 -13.47 -0.52
C SER A 180 -14.70 -14.61 -1.51
N ILE A 181 -13.67 -15.46 -1.70
CA ILE A 181 -13.72 -16.58 -2.64
C ILE A 181 -14.73 -17.64 -2.18
N HIS A 182 -14.70 -18.01 -0.91
CA HIS A 182 -15.63 -18.99 -0.36
C HIS A 182 -17.09 -18.52 -0.41
N ASN A 183 -17.34 -17.25 -0.12
CA ASN A 183 -18.68 -16.66 -0.25
C ASN A 183 -19.16 -16.69 -1.70
N GLN A 184 -18.30 -16.38 -2.66
CA GLN A 184 -18.64 -16.38 -4.08
C GLN A 184 -18.96 -17.79 -4.59
N LEU A 185 -18.25 -18.80 -4.10
CA LEU A 185 -18.44 -20.20 -4.50
C LEU A 185 -19.48 -20.95 -3.64
N GLY A 186 -19.98 -20.34 -2.56
CA GLY A 186 -20.93 -20.97 -1.64
C GLY A 186 -20.34 -22.16 -0.86
N ILE A 187 -19.02 -22.16 -0.59
CA ILE A 187 -18.32 -23.23 0.13
C ILE A 187 -17.94 -22.79 1.56
N SER A 188 -17.77 -23.78 2.45
CA SER A 188 -17.39 -23.52 3.85
C SER A 188 -15.98 -22.96 3.95
N LEU A 189 -15.73 -22.04 4.90
CA LEU A 189 -14.40 -21.50 5.21
C LEU A 189 -13.39 -22.57 5.68
N THR A 190 -13.86 -23.74 6.09
CA THR A 190 -13.02 -24.87 6.49
C THR A 190 -12.79 -25.87 5.36
N ASP A 191 -13.42 -25.68 4.22
CA ASP A 191 -13.21 -26.52 3.05
C ASP A 191 -11.92 -26.14 2.34
N GLN A 192 -10.95 -27.05 2.38
CA GLN A 192 -9.61 -26.88 1.80
C GLN A 192 -9.45 -27.68 0.50
N SER A 193 -10.53 -28.29 0.01
CA SER A 193 -10.45 -29.21 -1.13
C SER A 193 -10.13 -28.52 -2.45
N LYS A 194 -10.42 -27.22 -2.56
CA LYS A 194 -10.29 -26.47 -3.81
C LYS A 194 -9.32 -25.30 -3.73
N LEU A 195 -9.41 -24.48 -2.67
CA LEU A 195 -8.56 -23.30 -2.50
C LEU A 195 -7.48 -23.55 -1.46
N LYS A 196 -6.23 -23.50 -1.87
CA LYS A 196 -5.06 -23.53 -1.00
C LYS A 196 -4.51 -22.13 -0.87
N ILE A 197 -4.37 -21.61 0.35
CA ILE A 197 -3.70 -20.32 0.61
C ILE A 197 -2.46 -20.61 1.45
N GLN A 198 -1.32 -20.09 1.03
CA GLN A 198 -0.06 -20.21 1.75
C GLN A 198 0.60 -18.85 1.98
N ILE A 199 1.01 -18.58 3.22
CA ILE A 199 1.81 -17.42 3.60
C ILE A 199 3.27 -17.85 3.66
N ILE A 200 4.13 -17.19 2.88
CA ILE A 200 5.58 -17.48 2.82
C ILE A 200 6.31 -16.30 3.47
N SER A 201 7.06 -16.57 4.54
CA SER A 201 7.75 -15.55 5.32
C SER A 201 9.22 -15.89 5.51
N ALA A 202 10.10 -14.88 5.35
CA ALA A 202 11.52 -14.98 5.69
C ALA A 202 11.74 -15.14 7.20
N ASP A 203 10.80 -14.64 7.99
CA ASP A 203 10.86 -14.68 9.45
C ASP A 203 10.60 -16.07 10.02
N ASP A 204 11.06 -16.32 11.25
CA ASP A 204 10.79 -17.53 12.05
C ASP A 204 9.40 -17.53 12.69
N ASP A 205 8.64 -16.43 12.57
CA ASP A 205 7.25 -16.31 13.01
C ASP A 205 6.50 -15.26 12.17
N ILE A 206 5.16 -15.31 12.20
CA ILE A 206 4.30 -14.27 11.64
C ILE A 206 4.08 -13.15 12.66
N LEU A 207 3.77 -11.95 12.18
CA LEU A 207 3.43 -10.79 13.01
C LEU A 207 4.48 -10.47 14.08
N LYS A 208 5.76 -10.52 13.74
CA LYS A 208 6.88 -10.31 14.70
C LYS A 208 6.80 -9.01 15.50
N SER A 209 6.20 -7.96 14.93
CA SER A 209 5.96 -6.68 15.61
C SER A 209 4.87 -6.72 16.67
N HIS A 210 4.12 -7.83 16.77
CA HIS A 210 3.01 -7.99 17.71
C HIS A 210 3.42 -8.84 18.91
N ASN A 211 2.65 -8.72 20.01
CA ASN A 211 2.87 -9.55 21.20
C ASN A 211 2.57 -11.02 20.95
N GLN A 212 3.08 -11.89 21.84
CA GLN A 212 2.98 -13.34 21.68
C GLN A 212 1.53 -13.85 21.67
N ALA A 213 0.62 -13.20 22.43
CA ALA A 213 -0.78 -13.62 22.46
C ALA A 213 -1.46 -13.43 21.09
N VAL A 214 -1.21 -12.28 20.42
CA VAL A 214 -1.71 -12.02 19.06
C VAL A 214 -1.13 -13.03 18.07
N ARG A 215 0.19 -13.28 18.13
CA ARG A 215 0.84 -14.26 17.23
C ARG A 215 0.27 -15.66 17.40
N ASN A 216 0.10 -16.13 18.65
CA ASN A 216 -0.47 -17.45 18.95
C ASN A 216 -1.91 -17.57 18.47
N PHE A 217 -2.74 -16.57 18.73
CA PHE A 217 -4.12 -16.52 18.27
C PHE A 217 -4.20 -16.59 16.74
N THR A 218 -3.41 -15.77 16.06
CA THR A 218 -3.40 -15.71 14.59
C THR A 218 -2.95 -17.03 13.97
N ARG A 219 -1.88 -17.66 14.50
CA ARG A 219 -1.45 -19.00 14.03
C ARG A 219 -2.53 -20.06 14.22
N SER A 220 -3.20 -20.03 15.36
CA SER A 220 -4.32 -20.94 15.63
C SER A 220 -5.46 -20.76 14.64
N GLU A 221 -5.79 -19.51 14.32
CA GLU A 221 -6.86 -19.19 13.39
C GLU A 221 -6.49 -19.53 11.93
N LEU A 222 -5.27 -19.24 11.50
CA LEU A 222 -4.77 -19.65 10.19
C LEU A 222 -4.83 -21.17 10.01
N LYS A 223 -4.33 -21.91 11.03
CA LYS A 223 -4.40 -23.36 11.03
C LYS A 223 -5.84 -23.89 10.99
N ARG A 224 -6.74 -23.31 11.79
CA ARG A 224 -8.16 -23.69 11.81
C ARG A 224 -8.84 -23.52 10.45
N ARG A 225 -8.42 -22.51 9.69
CA ARG A 225 -8.92 -22.21 8.34
C ARG A 225 -8.15 -22.91 7.23
N GLY A 226 -7.15 -23.72 7.56
CA GLY A 226 -6.33 -24.42 6.57
C GLY A 226 -5.40 -23.53 5.75
N ILE A 227 -5.10 -22.33 6.23
CA ILE A 227 -4.10 -21.47 5.61
C ILE A 227 -2.73 -21.93 6.08
N GLU A 228 -1.88 -22.30 5.13
CA GLU A 228 -0.52 -22.79 5.42
C GLU A 228 0.44 -21.63 5.69
N ILE A 229 1.44 -21.88 6.56
CA ILE A 229 2.48 -20.93 6.89
C ILE A 229 3.84 -21.57 6.60
N ARG A 230 4.66 -20.93 5.77
CA ARG A 230 6.04 -21.31 5.42
C ARG A 230 6.98 -20.28 6.03
N LEU A 231 7.59 -20.63 7.15
CA LEU A 231 8.51 -19.78 7.91
C LEU A 231 9.97 -20.03 7.52
N GLY A 232 10.87 -19.06 7.76
CA GLY A 232 12.29 -19.16 7.42
C GLY A 232 12.55 -19.26 5.91
N SER A 233 11.61 -18.79 5.09
CA SER A 233 11.60 -18.91 3.64
C SER A 233 11.80 -17.53 2.99
N LEU A 234 13.04 -17.05 2.96
CA LEU A 234 13.39 -15.80 2.28
C LEU A 234 13.28 -15.97 0.77
N VAL A 235 12.33 -15.28 0.15
CA VAL A 235 12.11 -15.35 -1.30
C VAL A 235 13.19 -14.60 -2.04
N THR A 236 13.82 -15.26 -3.02
CA THR A 236 14.92 -14.73 -3.83
C THR A 236 14.58 -14.60 -5.32
N GLU A 237 13.56 -15.32 -5.82
CA GLU A 237 13.15 -15.25 -7.22
C GLU A 237 11.68 -15.63 -7.36
N PHE A 238 10.98 -14.99 -8.30
CA PHE A 238 9.67 -15.40 -8.78
C PHE A 238 9.77 -15.96 -10.21
N LYS A 239 9.18 -17.11 -10.43
CA LYS A 239 8.99 -17.71 -11.76
C LYS A 239 7.52 -17.95 -12.03
N GLU A 240 7.21 -18.35 -13.26
CA GLU A 240 5.86 -18.78 -13.62
C GLU A 240 5.40 -19.86 -12.64
N ASN A 241 4.30 -19.59 -11.93
CA ASN A 241 3.68 -20.48 -10.95
C ASN A 241 4.62 -20.97 -9.83
N THR A 242 5.73 -20.26 -9.54
CA THR A 242 6.71 -20.76 -8.56
C THR A 242 7.37 -19.62 -7.78
N VAL A 243 7.43 -19.77 -6.47
CA VAL A 243 8.18 -18.92 -5.55
C VAL A 243 9.44 -19.68 -5.13
N ILE A 244 10.63 -19.10 -5.35
CA ILE A 244 11.93 -19.70 -5.01
C ILE A 244 12.51 -18.99 -3.80
N CYS A 245 13.01 -19.78 -2.84
CA CYS A 245 13.58 -19.30 -1.59
C CYS A 245 15.08 -19.57 -1.49
N GLU A 246 15.78 -18.77 -0.67
CA GLU A 246 17.21 -18.87 -0.43
C GLU A 246 17.65 -20.23 0.13
N ASN A 247 16.82 -20.83 0.97
CA ASN A 247 17.07 -22.14 1.58
C ASN A 247 16.95 -23.33 0.59
N GLY A 248 16.67 -23.05 -0.69
CA GLY A 248 16.49 -24.05 -1.74
C GLY A 248 15.05 -24.57 -1.87
N ASP A 249 14.15 -24.18 -1.00
CA ASP A 249 12.74 -24.51 -1.12
C ASP A 249 12.11 -23.79 -2.33
N SER A 250 11.14 -24.47 -2.94
CA SER A 250 10.29 -23.87 -3.96
C SER A 250 8.82 -24.20 -3.70
N TYR A 251 7.96 -23.19 -3.87
CA TYR A 251 6.54 -23.33 -3.61
C TYR A 251 5.74 -23.04 -4.86
N TYR A 252 4.89 -23.98 -5.25
CA TYR A 252 3.96 -23.77 -6.36
C TYR A 252 2.85 -22.80 -5.96
N ALA A 253 2.44 -21.94 -6.91
CA ALA A 253 1.28 -21.08 -6.76
C ALA A 253 0.74 -20.66 -8.14
N ASP A 254 -0.57 -20.75 -8.33
CA ASP A 254 -1.26 -20.26 -9.53
C ASP A 254 -1.31 -18.73 -9.56
N ALA A 255 -1.37 -18.10 -8.38
CA ALA A 255 -1.22 -16.66 -8.22
C ALA A 255 -0.28 -16.33 -7.05
N ILE A 256 0.54 -15.31 -7.24
CA ILE A 256 1.50 -14.85 -6.25
C ILE A 256 1.22 -13.38 -5.93
N VAL A 257 0.98 -13.09 -4.65
CA VAL A 257 0.86 -11.72 -4.14
C VAL A 257 1.97 -11.48 -3.14
N PHE A 258 2.63 -10.33 -3.18
CA PHE A 258 3.63 -9.98 -2.18
C PHE A 258 3.24 -8.73 -1.39
N ALA A 259 3.37 -8.84 -0.07
CA ALA A 259 3.11 -7.82 0.93
C ALA A 259 4.30 -7.71 1.89
N THR A 260 5.51 -7.77 1.32
CA THR A 260 6.78 -7.64 2.03
C THR A 260 7.06 -6.19 2.39
N GLY A 261 8.20 -5.92 3.05
CA GLY A 261 8.63 -4.62 3.52
C GLY A 261 8.29 -3.44 2.61
N ALA A 262 8.41 -2.27 3.12
CA ALA A 262 8.08 -1.04 2.43
C ALA A 262 9.34 -0.19 2.25
N ARG A 263 9.50 0.45 1.09
CA ARG A 263 10.54 1.43 0.81
C ARG A 263 9.93 2.73 0.30
N ILE A 264 10.69 3.81 0.37
CA ILE A 264 10.33 5.05 -0.31
C ILE A 264 10.80 4.99 -1.79
N PRO A 265 10.21 5.80 -2.71
CA PRO A 265 10.79 6.06 -4.02
C PRO A 265 12.23 6.57 -3.92
N SER A 266 13.01 6.53 -5.00
CA SER A 266 14.42 6.97 -5.00
C SER A 266 14.60 8.48 -4.91
N TRP A 267 13.69 9.25 -5.46
CA TRP A 267 13.83 10.71 -5.61
C TRP A 267 14.03 11.50 -4.29
N PRO A 268 13.55 11.09 -3.08
CA PRO A 268 13.87 11.80 -1.85
C PRO A 268 15.38 11.82 -1.56
N ALA A 269 16.06 10.69 -1.72
CA ALA A 269 17.51 10.62 -1.56
C ALA A 269 18.24 11.47 -2.61
N GLU A 270 17.83 11.39 -3.86
CA GLU A 270 18.35 12.20 -4.98
C GLU A 270 18.13 13.70 -4.80
N SER A 271 17.14 14.08 -3.99
CA SER A 271 16.85 15.47 -3.62
C SER A 271 17.70 16.01 -2.46
N GLY A 272 18.59 15.18 -1.86
CA GLY A 272 19.44 15.55 -0.75
C GLY A 272 18.76 15.46 0.62
N LEU A 273 17.62 14.79 0.73
CA LEU A 273 17.01 14.44 2.01
C LEU A 273 17.84 13.35 2.70
N THR A 274 18.07 13.48 3.99
CA THR A 274 18.76 12.45 4.78
C THR A 274 17.88 11.20 4.86
N ILE A 275 18.46 10.05 4.50
CA ILE A 275 17.81 8.75 4.54
C ILE A 275 18.40 7.94 5.68
N ALA A 276 17.55 7.46 6.57
CA ALA A 276 17.93 6.61 7.69
C ALA A 276 18.35 5.20 7.23
N SER A 277 18.93 4.42 8.12
CA SER A 277 19.41 3.06 7.82
C SER A 277 18.32 2.07 7.40
N ASP A 278 17.07 2.37 7.73
CA ASP A 278 15.89 1.62 7.30
C ASP A 278 15.35 2.02 5.91
N GLY A 279 16.02 2.97 5.23
CA GLY A 279 15.70 3.44 3.90
C GLY A 279 14.61 4.53 3.85
N PHE A 280 14.13 5.03 4.99
CA PHE A 280 13.14 6.10 5.07
C PHE A 280 13.79 7.47 5.31
N ILE A 281 13.03 8.54 5.06
CA ILE A 281 13.48 9.91 5.35
C ILE A 281 13.66 10.07 6.85
N GLU A 282 14.85 10.53 7.27
CA GLU A 282 15.16 10.74 8.68
C GLU A 282 14.40 11.95 9.22
N VAL A 283 13.69 11.76 10.33
CA VAL A 283 12.88 12.79 10.96
C VAL A 283 12.96 12.69 12.49
N ASN A 284 12.75 13.82 13.17
CA ASN A 284 12.58 13.83 14.61
C ASN A 284 11.15 13.39 15.04
N LEU A 285 10.89 13.35 16.36
CA LEU A 285 9.56 12.98 16.90
C LEU A 285 8.41 13.89 16.44
N SER A 286 8.71 15.09 15.96
CA SER A 286 7.72 16.01 15.37
C SER A 286 7.57 15.84 13.86
N LEU A 287 8.18 14.78 13.30
CA LEU A 287 8.21 14.49 11.85
C LEU A 287 8.89 15.59 11.02
N ILE A 288 9.78 16.37 11.63
CA ILE A 288 10.58 17.38 10.95
C ILE A 288 11.89 16.72 10.51
N HIS A 289 12.25 16.91 9.23
CA HIS A 289 13.49 16.44 8.64
C HIS A 289 14.70 17.00 9.41
N ILE A 290 15.70 16.16 9.63
CA ILE A 290 16.93 16.46 10.37
C ILE A 290 18.10 16.60 9.40
#